data_c162a372d48d1222b588ca1a629cb549
#
_entry.id   c162a372d48d1222b588ca1a629cb549
#
_cell.length_a   1.000
_cell.length_b   1.000
_cell.length_c   1.000
_cell.angle_alpha   90.00
_cell.angle_beta   90.00
_cell.angle_gamma   90.00
#
_symmetry.space_group_name_H-M   'P 1'
#
loop_
_entity.id
_entity.type
_entity.pdbx_description
1 polymer ?
#
loop_
_entity_poly.entity_id
_entity_poly.type
_entity_poly.pdbx_seq_one_letter_code
_entity_poly.pdbx_strand_id
1 'polypeptide(L)'
;TPNHPYADLRTRSWITLGGAAEDTEAVAGFYRGVYSGDVTILQSDSGSAELAKYMTNAFLAAKVIFCNEMYDIAARCGISYEEARRLWLADGRIGESHTRVFPDDRGYGGSCFPKDVRALLFTAQSAGLSLYQLEGTQRQNAVYHENAKKESGPA
;
A
#
# COMPACT_ATOMS: atom_id res chain seq x y z
N THR A 1 -3.47 12.04 2.90
CA THR A 1 -2.89 13.16 3.66
C THR A 1 -1.40 13.11 3.43
N PRO A 2 -0.75 14.20 3.05
CA PRO A 2 0.70 14.22 3.04
C PRO A 2 1.15 14.00 4.48
N ASN A 3 1.81 12.87 4.70
CA ASN A 3 2.32 12.53 6.01
C ASN A 3 3.33 13.59 6.42
N HIS A 4 3.06 14.26 7.51
CA HIS A 4 4.00 15.22 8.05
C HIS A 4 5.26 14.44 8.49
N PRO A 5 6.46 14.72 7.97
CA PRO A 5 7.66 13.91 8.22
C PRO A 5 7.92 13.67 9.71
N TYR A 6 7.61 14.65 10.54
CA TYR A 6 7.78 14.54 11.99
C TYR A 6 6.70 13.70 12.69
N ALA A 7 5.47 13.63 12.15
CA ALA A 7 4.43 12.79 12.72
C ALA A 7 4.77 11.31 12.51
N ASP A 8 5.26 10.94 11.33
CA ASP A 8 5.70 9.57 11.03
C ASP A 8 6.83 9.12 11.93
N LEU A 9 7.79 9.98 12.23
CA LEU A 9 8.89 9.66 13.13
C LEU A 9 8.43 9.44 14.57
N ARG A 10 7.44 10.20 15.05
CA ARG A 10 6.95 10.11 16.45
C ARG A 10 5.97 8.98 16.70
N THR A 11 5.24 8.54 15.66
CA THR A 11 4.18 7.55 15.78
C THR A 11 4.56 6.18 15.23
N ARG A 12 5.78 6.04 14.73
CA ARG A 12 6.25 4.79 14.15
C ARG A 12 6.51 3.76 15.23
N SER A 13 5.80 2.64 15.16
CA SER A 13 5.94 1.52 16.10
C SER A 13 7.03 0.52 15.69
N TRP A 14 7.52 0.61 14.44
CA TRP A 14 8.56 -0.28 13.94
C TRP A 14 9.43 0.39 12.86
N ILE A 15 10.68 -0.08 12.77
CA ILE A 15 11.68 0.32 11.77
C ILE A 15 12.29 -0.95 11.19
N THR A 16 12.43 -1.02 9.88
CA THR A 16 13.18 -2.09 9.21
C THR A 16 14.48 -1.54 8.67
N LEU A 17 15.58 -2.21 8.98
CA LEU A 17 16.93 -1.91 8.51
C LEU A 17 17.41 -3.05 7.63
N GLY A 18 17.89 -2.73 6.42
CA GLY A 18 18.46 -3.69 5.48
C GLY A 18 19.91 -3.37 5.18
N GLY A 19 20.80 -4.36 5.37
CA GLY A 19 22.22 -4.19 5.14
C GLY A 19 23.07 -5.28 5.77
N ALA A 20 24.39 -5.08 5.82
CA ALA A 20 25.28 -5.94 6.60
C ALA A 20 24.96 -5.84 8.10
N ALA A 21 25.15 -6.94 8.82
CA ALA A 21 24.73 -7.04 10.24
C ALA A 21 25.38 -5.95 11.12
N GLU A 22 26.67 -5.66 10.91
CA GLU A 22 27.40 -4.63 11.64
C GLU A 22 26.86 -3.22 11.37
N ASP A 23 26.50 -2.91 10.12
CA ASP A 23 25.95 -1.61 9.73
C ASP A 23 24.55 -1.42 10.28
N THR A 24 23.71 -2.44 10.15
CA THR A 24 22.33 -2.39 10.67
C THR A 24 22.30 -2.29 12.20
N GLU A 25 23.24 -2.94 12.92
CA GLU A 25 23.34 -2.81 14.37
C GLU A 25 23.80 -1.41 14.80
N ALA A 26 24.77 -0.82 14.10
CA ALA A 26 25.20 0.55 14.37
C ALA A 26 24.04 1.55 14.19
N VAL A 27 23.27 1.43 13.11
CA VAL A 27 22.08 2.27 12.84
C VAL A 27 20.96 1.98 13.85
N ALA A 28 20.74 0.72 14.23
CA ALA A 28 19.77 0.35 15.25
C ALA A 28 20.11 0.97 16.60
N GLY A 29 21.39 0.98 16.98
CA GLY A 29 21.88 1.65 18.18
C GLY A 29 21.55 3.14 18.21
N PHE A 30 21.74 3.83 17.07
CA PHE A 30 21.35 5.23 16.94
C PHE A 30 19.83 5.42 17.13
N TYR A 31 19.00 4.62 16.47
CA TYR A 31 17.54 4.72 16.61
C TYR A 31 17.05 4.42 18.03
N ARG A 32 17.63 3.43 18.73
CA ARG A 32 17.31 3.17 20.14
C ARG A 32 17.61 4.36 21.04
N GLY A 33 18.65 5.15 20.72
CA GLY A 33 18.96 6.38 21.44
C GLY A 33 18.03 7.55 21.16
N VAL A 34 17.43 7.60 19.98
CA VAL A 34 16.52 8.68 19.54
C VAL A 34 15.07 8.41 19.94
N TYR A 35 14.64 7.15 19.82
CA TYR A 35 13.29 6.73 20.20
C TYR A 35 13.30 6.18 21.61
N SER A 36 12.88 7.02 22.55
CA SER A 36 12.74 6.65 23.97
C SER A 36 11.47 5.84 24.22
N GLY A 37 11.31 4.67 23.62
CA GLY A 37 10.11 3.87 23.81
C GLY A 37 10.04 2.63 22.90
N ASP A 38 8.87 2.03 22.82
CA ASP A 38 8.58 0.72 22.27
C ASP A 38 8.68 0.61 20.73
N VAL A 39 9.72 1.17 20.13
CA VAL A 39 9.97 0.97 18.68
C VAL A 39 10.59 -0.40 18.45
N THR A 40 9.92 -1.23 17.68
CA THR A 40 10.47 -2.50 17.22
C THR A 40 11.44 -2.25 16.07
N ILE A 41 12.73 -2.60 16.24
CA ILE A 41 13.73 -2.51 15.17
C ILE A 41 13.98 -3.91 14.62
N LEU A 42 13.63 -4.10 13.35
CA LEU A 42 13.86 -5.33 12.60
C LEU A 42 15.08 -5.15 11.71
N GLN A 43 15.98 -6.12 11.74
CA GLN A 43 17.19 -6.11 10.93
C GLN A 43 17.21 -7.30 9.98
N SER A 44 17.63 -7.07 8.74
CA SER A 44 17.72 -8.11 7.70
C SER A 44 18.75 -7.70 6.65
N ASP A 45 18.98 -8.58 5.66
CA ASP A 45 19.69 -8.18 4.46
C ASP A 45 18.92 -7.14 3.64
N SER A 46 19.61 -6.43 2.76
CA SER A 46 19.02 -5.36 1.95
C SER A 46 17.90 -5.85 1.04
N GLY A 47 18.06 -7.03 0.43
CA GLY A 47 17.07 -7.60 -0.49
C GLY A 47 15.76 -7.93 0.21
N SER A 48 15.83 -8.59 1.38
CA SER A 48 14.65 -8.92 2.19
C SER A 48 13.93 -7.66 2.67
N ALA A 49 14.67 -6.65 3.13
CA ALA A 49 14.07 -5.39 3.60
C ALA A 49 13.40 -4.62 2.45
N GLU A 50 14.02 -4.59 1.27
CA GLU A 50 13.45 -3.96 0.08
C GLU A 50 12.21 -4.71 -0.41
N LEU A 51 12.27 -6.03 -0.50
CA LEU A 51 11.11 -6.84 -0.88
C LEU A 51 9.95 -6.63 0.08
N ALA A 52 10.18 -6.61 1.39
CA ALA A 52 9.14 -6.36 2.40
C ALA A 52 8.44 -5.02 2.19
N LYS A 53 9.19 -3.97 1.81
CA LYS A 53 8.63 -2.67 1.45
C LYS A 53 7.75 -2.76 0.19
N TYR A 54 8.23 -3.43 -0.86
CA TYR A 54 7.45 -3.62 -2.09
C TYR A 54 6.19 -4.45 -1.84
N MET A 55 6.29 -5.51 -1.05
CA MET A 55 5.14 -6.33 -0.64
C MET A 55 4.07 -5.49 0.04
N THR A 56 4.46 -4.62 0.97
CA THR A 56 3.52 -3.72 1.66
C THR A 56 2.77 -2.84 0.66
N ASN A 57 3.48 -2.14 -0.21
CA ASN A 57 2.86 -1.19 -1.15
C ASN A 57 2.03 -1.91 -2.22
N ALA A 58 2.48 -3.05 -2.72
CA ALA A 58 1.73 -3.87 -3.68
C ALA A 58 0.45 -4.44 -3.06
N PHE A 59 0.52 -4.95 -1.83
CA PHE A 59 -0.64 -5.44 -1.11
C PHE A 59 -1.67 -4.33 -0.84
N LEU A 60 -1.22 -3.16 -0.40
CA LEU A 60 -2.13 -2.04 -0.16
C LEU A 60 -2.75 -1.51 -1.47
N ALA A 61 -2.01 -1.48 -2.57
CA ALA A 61 -2.54 -1.15 -3.89
C ALA A 61 -3.63 -2.15 -4.32
N ALA A 62 -3.38 -3.45 -4.17
CA ALA A 62 -4.36 -4.50 -4.45
C ALA A 62 -5.59 -4.38 -3.55
N LYS A 63 -5.42 -4.04 -2.27
CA LYS A 63 -6.51 -3.82 -1.32
C LYS A 63 -7.38 -2.63 -1.72
N VAL A 64 -6.78 -1.52 -2.20
CA VAL A 64 -7.54 -0.39 -2.74
C VAL A 64 -8.39 -0.82 -3.93
N ILE A 65 -7.82 -1.56 -4.88
CA ILE A 65 -8.55 -2.04 -6.06
C ILE A 65 -9.69 -2.97 -5.66
N PHE A 66 -9.42 -3.95 -4.79
CA PHE A 66 -10.46 -4.83 -4.26
C PHE A 66 -11.63 -4.05 -3.65
N CYS A 67 -11.36 -3.05 -2.81
CA CYS A 67 -12.39 -2.23 -2.19
C CYS A 67 -13.18 -1.42 -3.24
N ASN A 68 -12.52 -0.92 -4.28
CA ASN A 68 -13.17 -0.20 -5.36
C ASN A 68 -14.10 -1.13 -6.17
N GLU A 69 -13.69 -2.36 -6.46
CA GLU A 69 -14.52 -3.36 -7.13
C GLU A 69 -15.74 -3.75 -6.28
N MET A 70 -15.55 -3.91 -4.96
CA MET A 70 -16.67 -4.19 -4.03
C MET A 70 -17.63 -3.00 -3.93
N TYR A 71 -17.13 -1.77 -4.03
CA TYR A 71 -17.95 -0.58 -4.13
C TYR A 71 -18.84 -0.61 -5.40
N ASP A 72 -18.28 -0.99 -6.54
CA ASP A 72 -19.03 -1.09 -7.81
C ASP A 72 -20.13 -2.16 -7.73
N ILE A 73 -19.85 -3.30 -7.10
CA ILE A 73 -20.85 -4.35 -6.84
C ILE A 73 -21.95 -3.81 -5.92
N ALA A 74 -21.59 -3.17 -4.82
CA ALA A 74 -22.54 -2.60 -3.87
C ALA A 74 -23.47 -1.60 -4.57
N ALA A 75 -22.92 -0.68 -5.36
CA ALA A 75 -23.70 0.30 -6.13
C ALA A 75 -24.69 -0.36 -7.10
N ARG A 76 -24.25 -1.41 -7.82
CA ARG A 76 -25.12 -2.15 -8.77
C ARG A 76 -26.22 -2.94 -8.09
N CYS A 77 -25.99 -3.39 -6.86
CA CYS A 77 -26.96 -4.16 -6.08
C CYS A 77 -27.83 -3.29 -5.16
N GLY A 78 -27.67 -1.96 -5.15
CA GLY A 78 -28.38 -1.07 -4.23
C GLY A 78 -28.00 -1.24 -2.76
N ILE A 79 -26.76 -1.68 -2.50
CA ILE A 79 -26.21 -1.93 -1.16
C ILE A 79 -25.35 -0.73 -0.76
N SER A 80 -25.42 -0.32 0.51
CA SER A 80 -24.49 0.67 1.06
C SER A 80 -23.10 0.03 1.24
N TYR A 81 -22.11 0.50 0.47
CA TYR A 81 -20.73 0.05 0.64
C TYR A 81 -20.20 0.35 2.04
N GLU A 82 -20.49 1.52 2.61
CA GLU A 82 -20.02 1.89 3.96
C GLU A 82 -20.58 0.97 5.04
N GLU A 83 -21.84 0.55 4.91
CA GLU A 83 -22.42 -0.41 5.86
C GLU A 83 -21.78 -1.81 5.69
N ALA A 84 -21.63 -2.28 4.46
CA ALA A 84 -20.94 -3.54 4.18
C ALA A 84 -19.48 -3.49 4.67
N ARG A 85 -18.77 -2.39 4.44
CA ARG A 85 -17.42 -2.15 4.94
C ARG A 85 -17.35 -2.20 6.46
N ARG A 86 -18.29 -1.54 7.16
CA ARG A 86 -18.36 -1.55 8.63
C ARG A 86 -18.49 -2.96 9.18
N LEU A 87 -19.36 -3.79 8.58
CA LEU A 87 -19.55 -5.19 8.97
C LEU A 87 -18.28 -6.01 8.68
N TRP A 88 -17.66 -5.83 7.52
CA TRP A 88 -16.46 -6.52 7.12
C TRP A 88 -15.27 -6.23 8.04
N LEU A 89 -15.13 -4.98 8.49
CA LEU A 89 -14.08 -4.55 9.41
C LEU A 89 -14.26 -5.06 10.85
N ALA A 90 -15.37 -5.69 11.19
CA ALA A 90 -15.52 -6.40 12.46
C ALA A 90 -14.58 -7.62 12.55
N ASP A 91 -14.13 -8.16 11.41
CA ASP A 91 -13.06 -9.15 11.37
C ASP A 91 -11.70 -8.44 11.49
N GLY A 92 -11.06 -8.55 12.66
CA GLY A 92 -9.78 -7.91 12.96
C GLY A 92 -8.62 -8.31 12.04
N ARG A 93 -8.76 -9.38 11.23
CA ARG A 93 -7.76 -9.78 10.22
C ARG A 93 -7.69 -8.81 9.06
N ILE A 94 -8.74 -8.02 8.81
CA ILE A 94 -8.84 -7.15 7.63
C ILE A 94 -8.07 -5.85 7.81
N GLY A 95 -8.17 -5.22 8.98
CA GLY A 95 -7.61 -3.90 9.26
C GLY A 95 -8.26 -2.78 8.42
N GLU A 96 -8.42 -1.60 8.99
CA GLU A 96 -9.17 -0.50 8.36
C GLU A 96 -8.40 0.22 7.23
N SER A 97 -7.07 0.22 7.30
CA SER A 97 -6.24 0.97 6.36
C SER A 97 -6.54 0.61 4.90
N HIS A 98 -6.70 1.61 4.03
CA HIS A 98 -6.90 1.47 2.58
C HIS A 98 -8.20 0.76 2.18
N THR A 99 -9.22 0.81 3.02
CA THR A 99 -10.55 0.23 2.71
C THR A 99 -11.60 1.26 2.34
N ARG A 100 -11.34 2.56 2.51
CA ARG A 100 -12.25 3.62 2.07
C ARG A 100 -12.19 3.78 0.56
N VAL A 101 -13.35 4.01 -0.03
CA VAL A 101 -13.50 4.33 -1.46
C VAL A 101 -14.00 5.76 -1.59
N PHE A 102 -13.37 6.52 -2.44
CA PHE A 102 -13.74 7.89 -2.76
C PHE A 102 -14.36 7.88 -4.17
N PRO A 103 -15.68 8.18 -4.31
CA PRO A 103 -16.36 8.11 -5.61
C PRO A 103 -15.69 8.96 -6.69
N ASP A 104 -15.19 10.15 -6.30
CA ASP A 104 -14.58 11.12 -7.22
C ASP A 104 -13.05 10.91 -7.40
N ASP A 105 -12.45 9.96 -6.66
CA ASP A 105 -11.00 9.66 -6.72
C ASP A 105 -10.79 8.15 -6.57
N ARG A 106 -11.15 7.43 -7.62
CA ARG A 106 -11.15 5.96 -7.68
C ARG A 106 -9.76 5.40 -7.98
N GLY A 107 -9.51 4.23 -7.39
CA GLY A 107 -8.22 3.56 -7.56
C GLY A 107 -7.15 4.08 -6.61
N TYR A 108 -5.90 3.84 -6.95
CA TYR A 108 -4.74 4.31 -6.20
C TYR A 108 -3.87 5.23 -7.07
N GLY A 109 -3.34 6.27 -6.45
CA GLY A 109 -2.48 7.28 -7.07
C GLY A 109 -1.25 7.59 -6.23
N GLY A 110 -0.79 8.82 -6.35
CA GLY A 110 0.40 9.30 -5.66
C GLY A 110 1.71 8.78 -6.24
N SER A 111 2.81 9.01 -5.53
CA SER A 111 4.15 8.69 -6.01
C SER A 111 4.60 7.26 -5.69
N CYS A 112 4.06 6.65 -4.63
CA CYS A 112 4.57 5.38 -4.10
C CYS A 112 3.95 4.15 -4.77
N PHE A 113 2.63 3.98 -4.70
CA PHE A 113 1.97 2.76 -5.18
C PHE A 113 2.18 2.51 -6.67
N PRO A 114 1.96 3.49 -7.59
CA PRO A 114 2.17 3.24 -9.01
C PRO A 114 3.62 2.90 -9.36
N LYS A 115 4.57 3.52 -8.66
CA LYS A 115 6.00 3.27 -8.86
C LYS A 115 6.40 1.88 -8.39
N ASP A 116 5.99 1.49 -7.17
CA ASP A 116 6.40 0.25 -6.54
C ASP A 116 5.73 -0.96 -7.20
N VAL A 117 4.46 -0.85 -7.59
CA VAL A 117 3.77 -1.88 -8.39
C VAL A 117 4.48 -2.12 -9.71
N ARG A 118 4.83 -1.06 -10.45
CA ARG A 118 5.57 -1.19 -11.72
C ARG A 118 6.94 -1.79 -11.54
N ALA A 119 7.68 -1.38 -10.51
CA ALA A 119 9.01 -1.92 -10.23
C ALA A 119 8.94 -3.41 -9.93
N LEU A 120 7.99 -3.85 -9.11
CA LEU A 120 7.82 -5.26 -8.76
C LEU A 120 7.42 -6.11 -9.98
N LEU A 121 6.51 -5.62 -10.83
CA LEU A 121 6.14 -6.29 -12.08
C LEU A 121 7.33 -6.40 -13.04
N PHE A 122 8.12 -5.34 -13.18
CA PHE A 122 9.33 -5.36 -14.00
C PHE A 122 10.37 -6.36 -13.50
N THR A 123 10.60 -6.39 -12.18
CA THR A 123 11.51 -7.35 -11.55
C THR A 123 11.06 -8.79 -11.79
N ALA A 124 9.76 -9.07 -11.60
CA ALA A 124 9.19 -10.39 -11.84
C ALA A 124 9.36 -10.81 -13.30
N GLN A 125 9.03 -9.94 -14.24
CA GLN A 125 9.18 -10.21 -15.68
C GLN A 125 10.66 -10.49 -16.03
N SER A 126 11.59 -9.74 -15.48
CA SER A 126 13.03 -9.95 -15.68
C SER A 126 13.50 -11.29 -15.12
N ALA A 127 12.82 -11.81 -14.09
CA ALA A 127 13.05 -13.14 -13.51
C ALA A 127 12.24 -14.27 -14.19
N GLY A 128 11.51 -13.98 -15.28
CA GLY A 128 10.67 -14.96 -15.96
C GLY A 128 9.41 -15.35 -15.22
N LEU A 129 8.93 -14.52 -14.29
CA LEU A 129 7.73 -14.75 -13.48
C LEU A 129 6.57 -13.87 -13.95
N SER A 130 5.33 -14.41 -13.85
CA SER A 130 4.09 -13.66 -14.08
C SER A 130 3.36 -13.46 -12.75
N LEU A 131 3.03 -12.20 -12.43
CA LEU A 131 2.31 -11.82 -11.21
C LEU A 131 0.87 -11.42 -11.57
N TYR A 132 0.06 -12.38 -12.00
CA TYR A 132 -1.29 -12.16 -12.55
C TYR A 132 -2.19 -11.29 -11.66
N GLN A 133 -2.14 -11.48 -10.34
CA GLN A 133 -2.90 -10.66 -9.41
C GLN A 133 -2.48 -9.19 -9.47
N LEU A 134 -1.18 -8.93 -9.47
CA LEU A 134 -0.65 -7.57 -9.46
C LEU A 134 -0.79 -6.89 -10.83
N GLU A 135 -0.66 -7.66 -11.91
CA GLU A 135 -1.00 -7.22 -13.28
C GLU A 135 -2.47 -6.82 -13.39
N GLY A 136 -3.38 -7.64 -12.84
CA GLY A 136 -4.81 -7.34 -12.76
C GLY A 136 -5.08 -6.07 -11.96
N THR A 137 -4.45 -5.92 -10.81
CA THR A 137 -4.51 -4.73 -9.97
C THR A 137 -4.10 -3.47 -10.73
N GLN A 138 -2.96 -3.52 -11.43
CA GLN A 138 -2.47 -2.39 -12.23
C GLN A 138 -3.42 -2.03 -13.37
N ARG A 139 -3.93 -3.05 -14.08
CA ARG A 139 -4.87 -2.88 -15.19
C ARG A 139 -6.18 -2.25 -14.74
N GLN A 140 -6.75 -2.75 -13.63
CA GLN A 140 -7.99 -2.20 -13.09
C GLN A 140 -7.80 -0.76 -12.60
N ASN A 141 -6.66 -0.45 -12.01
CA ASN A 141 -6.34 0.93 -11.62
C ASN A 141 -6.33 1.88 -12.82
N ALA A 142 -5.77 1.44 -13.94
CA ALA A 142 -5.77 2.25 -15.17
C ALA A 142 -7.20 2.53 -15.66
N VAL A 143 -8.10 1.55 -15.59
CA VAL A 143 -9.52 1.73 -15.96
C VAL A 143 -10.20 2.79 -15.09
N TYR A 144 -9.97 2.80 -13.78
CA TYR A 144 -10.55 3.82 -12.90
C TYR A 144 -10.06 5.23 -13.26
N HIS A 145 -8.77 5.40 -13.51
CA HIS A 145 -8.22 6.70 -13.91
C HIS A 145 -8.64 7.17 -15.30
N GLU A 146 -8.86 6.26 -16.24
CA GLU A 146 -9.39 6.59 -17.57
C GLU A 146 -10.86 7.04 -17.51
N ASN A 147 -11.67 6.41 -16.67
CA ASN A 147 -13.07 6.78 -16.49
C ASN A 147 -13.18 8.17 -15.85
N ALA A 148 -12.38 8.46 -14.82
CA ALA A 148 -12.36 9.78 -14.20
C ALA A 148 -12.02 10.92 -15.21
N LYS A 149 -11.08 10.66 -16.14
CA LYS A 149 -10.75 11.62 -17.21
C LYS A 149 -11.90 11.86 -18.20
N LYS A 150 -12.70 10.83 -18.49
CA LYS A 150 -13.84 10.95 -19.41
C LYS A 150 -15.00 11.73 -18.79
N GLU A 151 -15.20 11.57 -17.47
CA GLU A 151 -16.24 12.28 -16.73
C GLU A 151 -15.91 13.76 -16.49
N SER A 152 -14.61 14.10 -16.36
CA SER A 152 -14.17 15.50 -16.19
C SER A 152 -14.19 16.34 -17.47
N GLY A 153 -14.42 15.77 -18.66
CA GLY A 153 -14.49 16.47 -19.93
C GLY A 153 -13.14 17.05 -20.40
N PRO A 154 -13.04 17.53 -21.66
CA PRO A 154 -11.88 18.29 -22.07
C PRO A 154 -11.92 19.67 -21.40
N ALA A 155 -10.80 20.07 -20.79
CA ALA A 155 -10.58 21.41 -20.25
C ALA A 155 -10.48 22.45 -21.38
#